data_cb9fc33d5babf9e5fc38b9377eb5d5c8
#
_entry.id   cb9fc33d5babf9e5fc38b9377eb5d5c8
#
_cell.length_a   1.000
_cell.length_b   1.000
_cell.length_c   1.000
_cell.angle_alpha   90.00
_cell.angle_beta   90.00
_cell.angle_gamma   90.00
#
_symmetry.space_group_name_H-M   'P 1'
#
loop_
_entity.id
_entity.type
_entity.pdbx_description
1 polymer ?
#
loop_
_entity_poly.entity_id
_entity_poly.type
_entity_poly.pdbx_seq_one_letter_code
_entity_poly.pdbx_strand_id
1 'polypeptide(L)'
;YGKTLDNPVTFAQLLREIDKIEGLERIRFMTPHPKDIEEETLEVIRDSKKICNHIHFPLQSGSSRLLKLMNRKYTKEHYLEQVEMIRRILPDVSITTDIIVGFPGETEEDFEDTIDVVKKAKFDSAYTFIYSKRTGTPAARMENQVPEDVVKDRFNRLLATVNEVSHEHIRRYEGMDMKVLVEGKDDHEEGFVTGRMTNNILVHFAGDESLIGQIVTVHLDECKGFYYMGRLIED
;
A
#
# COMPACT_ATOMS: atom_id res chain seq x y z
N TYR A 1 -4.32 6.40 -18.31
CA TYR A 1 -3.98 7.82 -18.18
C TYR A 1 -3.76 8.43 -19.57
N GLY A 2 -4.11 9.71 -19.76
CA GLY A 2 -3.78 10.51 -20.95
C GLY A 2 -4.42 10.11 -22.29
N LYS A 3 -5.25 9.06 -22.33
CA LYS A 3 -5.84 8.53 -23.59
C LYS A 3 -6.82 9.49 -24.28
N THR A 4 -7.34 10.48 -23.55
CA THR A 4 -8.31 11.46 -24.05
C THR A 4 -7.67 12.81 -24.42
N LEU A 5 -6.36 12.92 -24.32
CA LEU A 5 -5.62 14.11 -24.76
C LEU A 5 -5.46 14.10 -26.28
N ASP A 6 -5.36 15.27 -26.90
CA ASP A 6 -5.11 15.42 -28.36
C ASP A 6 -3.82 14.69 -28.77
N ASN A 7 -2.79 14.72 -27.90
CA ASN A 7 -1.60 13.90 -28.01
C ASN A 7 -1.58 12.93 -26.82
N PRO A 8 -1.98 11.67 -26.99
CA PRO A 8 -2.02 10.70 -25.92
C PRO A 8 -0.64 10.51 -25.26
N VAL A 9 -0.61 10.51 -23.93
CA VAL A 9 0.61 10.24 -23.14
C VAL A 9 0.35 9.13 -22.15
N THR A 10 1.39 8.32 -21.87
CA THR A 10 1.33 7.29 -20.84
C THR A 10 1.59 7.87 -19.46
N PHE A 11 1.23 7.12 -18.42
CA PHE A 11 1.57 7.52 -17.05
C PHE A 11 3.09 7.52 -16.83
N ALA A 12 3.81 6.58 -17.44
CA ALA A 12 5.26 6.53 -17.43
C ALA A 12 5.89 7.81 -18.01
N GLN A 13 5.36 8.29 -19.15
CA GLN A 13 5.81 9.54 -19.75
C GLN A 13 5.57 10.74 -18.84
N LEU A 14 4.39 10.82 -18.19
CA LEU A 14 4.12 11.88 -17.21
C LEU A 14 5.13 11.84 -16.06
N LEU A 15 5.39 10.67 -15.49
CA LEU A 15 6.35 10.53 -14.38
C LEU A 15 7.75 10.98 -14.80
N ARG A 16 8.21 10.64 -16.02
CA ARG A 16 9.50 11.10 -16.55
C ARG A 16 9.58 12.64 -16.66
N GLU A 17 8.48 13.28 -17.05
CA GLU A 17 8.48 14.76 -17.15
C GLU A 17 8.47 15.41 -15.75
N ILE A 18 7.72 14.87 -14.81
CA ILE A 18 7.71 15.36 -13.41
C ILE A 18 9.08 15.16 -12.76
N ASP A 19 9.75 14.04 -13.04
CA ASP A 19 11.07 13.73 -12.49
C ASP A 19 12.16 14.75 -12.87
N LYS A 20 12.00 15.43 -14.01
CA LYS A 20 12.92 16.48 -14.48
C LYS A 20 12.79 17.80 -13.71
N ILE A 21 11.73 18.00 -12.94
CA ILE A 21 11.49 19.28 -12.25
C ILE A 21 12.57 19.48 -11.18
N GLU A 22 13.32 20.56 -11.29
CA GLU A 22 14.34 20.92 -10.31
C GLU A 22 13.70 21.33 -8.96
N GLY A 23 14.39 21.03 -7.85
CA GLY A 23 13.90 21.32 -6.50
C GLY A 23 12.79 20.38 -5.99
N LEU A 24 12.27 19.48 -6.85
CA LEU A 24 11.36 18.42 -6.42
C LEU A 24 12.17 17.22 -5.94
N GLU A 25 12.01 16.85 -4.67
CA GLU A 25 12.80 15.79 -4.03
C GLU A 25 12.01 14.48 -3.89
N ARG A 26 10.68 14.54 -3.72
CA ARG A 26 9.83 13.35 -3.59
C ARG A 26 8.59 13.43 -4.47
N ILE A 27 8.33 12.36 -5.19
CA ILE A 27 7.13 12.16 -6.00
C ILE A 27 6.39 10.96 -5.45
N ARG A 28 5.14 11.16 -5.05
CA ARG A 28 4.25 10.09 -4.61
C ARG A 28 2.97 10.12 -5.44
N PHE A 29 2.52 8.96 -5.86
CA PHE A 29 1.24 8.80 -6.51
C PHE A 29 0.43 7.71 -5.82
N MET A 30 -0.88 7.74 -6.00
CA MET A 30 -1.79 6.79 -5.39
C MET A 30 -2.49 5.96 -6.45
N THR A 31 -2.68 4.70 -6.14
CA THR A 31 -3.65 3.78 -6.73
C THR A 31 -3.55 3.58 -8.24
N PRO A 32 -2.48 2.95 -8.77
CA PRO A 32 -2.59 2.30 -10.07
C PRO A 32 -3.62 1.18 -9.97
N HIS A 33 -4.51 1.12 -10.97
CA HIS A 33 -5.47 0.00 -11.01
C HIS A 33 -4.72 -1.29 -11.40
N PRO A 34 -4.99 -2.45 -10.76
CA PRO A 34 -4.28 -3.71 -11.05
C PRO A 34 -4.26 -4.13 -12.52
N LYS A 35 -5.24 -3.69 -13.28
CA LYS A 35 -5.34 -3.91 -14.72
C LYS A 35 -4.38 -3.04 -15.55
N ASP A 36 -3.97 -1.88 -15.02
CA ASP A 36 -3.36 -0.81 -15.83
C ASP A 36 -1.91 -0.50 -15.42
N ILE A 37 -1.30 -1.32 -14.54
CA ILE A 37 0.12 -1.17 -14.22
C ILE A 37 0.96 -1.79 -15.33
N GLU A 38 1.83 -1.00 -15.91
CA GLU A 38 2.67 -1.39 -17.04
C GLU A 38 4.14 -1.47 -16.61
N GLU A 39 4.90 -2.39 -17.19
CA GLU A 39 6.32 -2.59 -16.91
C GLU A 39 7.12 -1.30 -17.10
N GLU A 40 6.82 -0.52 -18.14
CA GLU A 40 7.44 0.79 -18.40
C GLU A 40 7.29 1.76 -17.21
N THR A 41 6.14 1.76 -16.54
CA THR A 41 5.91 2.60 -15.36
C THR A 41 6.81 2.16 -14.20
N LEU A 42 6.96 0.85 -14.00
CA LEU A 42 7.82 0.30 -12.94
C LEU A 42 9.31 0.60 -13.22
N GLU A 43 9.73 0.54 -14.47
CA GLU A 43 11.10 0.93 -14.87
C GLU A 43 11.38 2.41 -14.57
N VAL A 44 10.43 3.29 -14.85
CA VAL A 44 10.57 4.72 -14.50
C VAL A 44 10.69 4.92 -12.99
N ILE A 45 9.93 4.16 -12.19
CA ILE A 45 10.05 4.20 -10.72
C ILE A 45 11.44 3.73 -10.28
N ARG A 46 11.93 2.61 -10.84
CA ARG A 46 13.25 2.04 -10.54
C ARG A 46 14.38 3.03 -10.81
N ASP A 47 14.30 3.73 -11.95
CA ASP A 47 15.38 4.56 -12.45
C ASP A 47 15.35 5.98 -11.83
N SER A 48 14.24 6.39 -11.21
CA SER A 48 14.08 7.68 -10.54
C SER A 48 14.66 7.66 -9.13
N LYS A 49 15.28 8.78 -8.74
CA LYS A 49 15.71 9.03 -7.35
C LYS A 49 14.67 9.78 -6.52
N LYS A 50 13.60 10.28 -7.17
CA LYS A 50 12.56 11.13 -6.56
C LYS A 50 11.26 10.38 -6.34
N ILE A 51 10.94 9.40 -7.21
CA ILE A 51 9.70 8.64 -7.10
C ILE A 51 9.82 7.69 -5.90
N CYS A 52 8.87 7.80 -4.99
CA CYS A 52 8.81 7.01 -3.78
C CYS A 52 8.61 5.52 -4.10
N ASN A 53 9.36 4.66 -3.42
CA ASN A 53 9.34 3.20 -3.61
C ASN A 53 8.14 2.56 -2.89
N HIS A 54 6.94 3.02 -3.24
CA HIS A 54 5.67 2.59 -2.66
C HIS A 54 4.59 2.53 -3.72
N ILE A 55 3.88 1.42 -3.79
CA ILE A 55 2.74 1.22 -4.67
C ILE A 55 1.54 0.81 -3.85
N HIS A 56 0.49 1.64 -3.84
CA HIS A 56 -0.80 1.24 -3.30
C HIS A 56 -1.58 0.49 -4.39
N PHE A 57 -1.77 -0.81 -4.20
CA PHE A 57 -2.26 -1.75 -5.22
C PHE A 57 -3.50 -2.50 -4.71
N PRO A 58 -4.73 -1.91 -4.85
CA PRO A 58 -5.94 -2.43 -4.24
C PRO A 58 -6.36 -3.80 -4.78
N LEU A 59 -6.39 -4.81 -3.90
CA LEU A 59 -6.87 -6.17 -4.18
C LEU A 59 -8.40 -6.27 -4.20
N GLN A 60 -9.03 -5.66 -3.21
CA GLN A 60 -10.45 -5.70 -2.87
C GLN A 60 -10.92 -7.07 -2.36
N SER A 61 -10.63 -8.17 -3.04
CA SER A 61 -10.90 -9.55 -2.64
C SER A 61 -9.90 -10.49 -3.31
N GLY A 62 -9.55 -11.59 -2.66
CA GLY A 62 -8.74 -12.65 -3.24
C GLY A 62 -9.54 -13.67 -4.06
N SER A 63 -10.88 -13.57 -4.11
CA SER A 63 -11.72 -14.46 -4.90
C SER A 63 -12.01 -13.86 -6.28
N SER A 64 -11.60 -14.57 -7.35
CA SER A 64 -11.90 -14.18 -8.73
C SER A 64 -13.40 -14.10 -8.99
N ARG A 65 -14.22 -14.92 -8.29
CA ARG A 65 -15.68 -14.89 -8.36
C ARG A 65 -16.24 -13.57 -7.76
N LEU A 66 -15.77 -13.17 -6.59
CA LEU A 66 -16.18 -11.91 -5.95
C LEU A 66 -15.65 -10.69 -6.72
N LEU A 67 -14.45 -10.71 -7.21
CA LEU A 67 -13.91 -9.64 -8.05
C LEU A 67 -14.82 -9.38 -9.26
N LYS A 68 -15.31 -10.43 -9.90
CA LYS A 68 -16.30 -10.31 -11.00
C LYS A 68 -17.62 -9.68 -10.53
N LEU A 69 -18.14 -10.06 -9.35
CA LEU A 69 -19.35 -9.45 -8.77
C LEU A 69 -19.14 -7.98 -8.40
N MET A 70 -17.95 -7.62 -7.95
CA MET A 70 -17.52 -6.23 -7.68
C MET A 70 -17.23 -5.43 -8.96
N ASN A 71 -17.47 -6.02 -10.16
CA ASN A 71 -17.14 -5.43 -11.46
C ASN A 71 -15.65 -5.12 -11.64
N ARG A 72 -14.77 -5.85 -10.97
CA ARG A 72 -13.32 -5.79 -11.19
C ARG A 72 -12.95 -6.60 -12.44
N LYS A 73 -12.01 -6.10 -13.23
CA LYS A 73 -11.63 -6.67 -14.55
C LYS A 73 -10.34 -7.46 -14.48
N TYR A 74 -10.06 -8.09 -13.35
CA TYR A 74 -8.90 -8.96 -13.12
C TYR A 74 -9.30 -10.14 -12.22
N THR A 75 -8.49 -11.19 -12.25
CA THR A 75 -8.60 -12.37 -11.38
C THR A 75 -7.52 -12.33 -10.29
N LYS A 76 -7.61 -13.21 -9.29
CA LYS A 76 -6.59 -13.36 -8.25
C LYS A 76 -5.24 -13.78 -8.84
N GLU A 77 -5.25 -14.64 -9.85
CA GLU A 77 -4.05 -15.11 -10.53
C GLU A 77 -3.34 -13.95 -11.22
N HIS A 78 -4.08 -13.18 -12.02
CA HIS A 78 -3.54 -11.99 -12.68
C HIS A 78 -2.99 -10.97 -11.66
N TYR A 79 -3.70 -10.78 -10.54
CA TYR A 79 -3.23 -9.87 -9.47
C TYR A 79 -1.89 -10.33 -8.90
N LEU A 80 -1.73 -11.62 -8.60
CA LEU A 80 -0.47 -12.19 -8.09
C LEU A 80 0.66 -12.10 -9.12
N GLU A 81 0.39 -12.35 -10.41
CA GLU A 81 1.37 -12.15 -11.50
C GLU A 81 1.86 -10.69 -11.55
N GLN A 82 0.94 -9.73 -11.37
CA GLN A 82 1.33 -8.31 -11.31
C GLN A 82 2.18 -8.00 -10.07
N VAL A 83 1.87 -8.57 -8.90
CA VAL A 83 2.69 -8.42 -7.68
C VAL A 83 4.10 -8.98 -7.90
N GLU A 84 4.22 -10.14 -8.53
CA GLU A 84 5.51 -10.75 -8.88
C GLU A 84 6.31 -9.86 -9.86
N MET A 85 5.66 -9.33 -10.88
CA MET A 85 6.28 -8.38 -11.83
C MET A 85 6.78 -7.13 -11.11
N ILE A 86 5.95 -6.53 -10.24
CA ILE A 86 6.32 -5.36 -9.45
C ILE A 86 7.57 -5.65 -8.63
N ARG A 87 7.60 -6.75 -7.88
CA ARG A 87 8.75 -7.11 -7.02
C ARG A 87 10.00 -7.49 -7.80
N ARG A 88 9.84 -8.08 -9.00
CA ARG A 88 10.97 -8.39 -9.89
C ARG A 88 11.68 -7.13 -10.35
N ILE A 89 10.93 -6.07 -10.69
CA ILE A 89 11.48 -4.80 -11.21
C ILE A 89 11.91 -3.88 -10.07
N LEU A 90 11.17 -3.91 -8.96
CA LEU A 90 11.35 -3.08 -7.77
C LEU A 90 11.49 -4.00 -6.52
N PRO A 91 12.66 -4.61 -6.27
CA PRO A 91 12.83 -5.60 -5.20
C PRO A 91 12.49 -5.06 -3.79
N ASP A 92 12.77 -3.78 -3.53
CA ASP A 92 12.58 -3.13 -2.23
C ASP A 92 11.26 -2.35 -2.13
N VAL A 93 10.34 -2.52 -3.10
CA VAL A 93 9.07 -1.79 -3.10
C VAL A 93 8.20 -2.19 -1.93
N SER A 94 7.57 -1.18 -1.31
CA SER A 94 6.46 -1.40 -0.39
C SER A 94 5.16 -1.49 -1.20
N ILE A 95 4.41 -2.56 -0.97
CA ILE A 95 3.09 -2.75 -1.57
C ILE A 95 2.04 -2.69 -0.47
N THR A 96 1.13 -1.73 -0.59
CA THR A 96 -0.05 -1.64 0.28
C THR A 96 -1.32 -1.92 -0.53
N THR A 97 -2.39 -2.34 0.15
CA THR A 97 -3.62 -2.76 -0.52
C THR A 97 -4.88 -2.39 0.26
N ASP A 98 -6.04 -2.50 -0.41
CA ASP A 98 -7.37 -2.47 0.20
C ASP A 98 -8.02 -3.85 0.11
N ILE A 99 -8.67 -4.29 1.19
CA ILE A 99 -9.41 -5.56 1.25
C ILE A 99 -10.77 -5.33 1.89
N ILE A 100 -11.82 -5.85 1.26
CA ILE A 100 -13.21 -5.77 1.74
C ILE A 100 -13.67 -7.18 2.13
N VAL A 101 -14.19 -7.33 3.35
CA VAL A 101 -14.81 -8.55 3.87
C VAL A 101 -16.33 -8.39 3.96
N GLY A 102 -17.06 -9.47 3.78
CA GLY A 102 -18.51 -9.50 3.92
C GLY A 102 -19.25 -8.91 2.72
N PHE A 103 -18.62 -8.89 1.55
CA PHE A 103 -19.32 -8.51 0.33
C PHE A 103 -20.52 -9.49 0.10
N PRO A 104 -21.69 -9.00 -0.37
CA PRO A 104 -22.85 -9.85 -0.59
C PRO A 104 -22.54 -11.10 -1.41
N GLY A 105 -22.88 -12.26 -0.87
CA GLY A 105 -22.60 -13.56 -1.47
C GLY A 105 -21.20 -14.12 -1.24
N GLU A 106 -20.40 -13.49 -0.40
CA GLU A 106 -19.09 -14.03 0.00
C GLU A 106 -19.28 -15.36 0.75
N THR A 107 -18.66 -16.42 0.27
CA THR A 107 -18.61 -17.72 0.93
C THR A 107 -17.35 -17.84 1.79
N GLU A 108 -17.25 -18.90 2.60
CA GLU A 108 -16.02 -19.18 3.35
C GLU A 108 -14.83 -19.45 2.42
N GLU A 109 -15.07 -20.14 1.32
CA GLU A 109 -14.07 -20.44 0.29
C GLU A 109 -13.52 -19.14 -0.37
N ASP A 110 -14.40 -18.17 -0.68
CA ASP A 110 -13.97 -16.87 -1.20
C ASP A 110 -13.11 -16.10 -0.18
N PHE A 111 -13.47 -16.22 1.10
CA PHE A 111 -12.70 -15.59 2.17
C PHE A 111 -11.32 -16.25 2.32
N GLU A 112 -11.24 -17.59 2.31
CA GLU A 112 -9.96 -18.31 2.35
C GLU A 112 -9.07 -18.01 1.14
N ASP A 113 -9.65 -17.82 -0.05
CA ASP A 113 -8.93 -17.31 -1.22
C ASP A 113 -8.29 -15.94 -0.94
N THR A 114 -8.99 -15.06 -0.20
CA THR A 114 -8.45 -13.74 0.18
C THR A 114 -7.29 -13.89 1.17
N ILE A 115 -7.39 -14.77 2.16
CA ILE A 115 -6.30 -15.09 3.09
C ILE A 115 -5.07 -15.65 2.35
N ASP A 116 -5.29 -16.54 1.38
CA ASP A 116 -4.21 -17.11 0.55
C ASP A 116 -3.45 -16.02 -0.23
N VAL A 117 -4.18 -15.09 -0.87
CA VAL A 117 -3.56 -13.96 -1.58
C VAL A 117 -2.78 -13.05 -0.64
N VAL A 118 -3.28 -12.75 0.56
CA VAL A 118 -2.55 -11.94 1.55
C VAL A 118 -1.20 -12.57 1.90
N LYS A 119 -1.20 -13.90 2.17
CA LYS A 119 0.01 -14.64 2.49
C LYS A 119 1.03 -14.69 1.33
N LYS A 120 0.55 -14.81 0.10
CA LYS A 120 1.41 -14.87 -1.11
C LYS A 120 1.95 -13.50 -1.49
N ALA A 121 1.10 -12.47 -1.46
CA ALA A 121 1.48 -11.11 -1.86
C ALA A 121 2.42 -10.44 -0.86
N LYS A 122 2.38 -10.81 0.44
CA LYS A 122 3.21 -10.26 1.52
C LYS A 122 3.16 -8.73 1.55
N PHE A 123 1.96 -8.18 1.71
CA PHE A 123 1.77 -6.74 1.78
C PHE A 123 2.50 -6.12 2.96
N ASP A 124 3.08 -4.93 2.77
CA ASP A 124 3.68 -4.14 3.84
C ASP A 124 2.60 -3.56 4.77
N SER A 125 1.40 -3.31 4.23
CA SER A 125 0.21 -2.95 4.99
C SER A 125 -1.05 -3.20 4.16
N ALA A 126 -2.19 -3.44 4.83
CA ALA A 126 -3.48 -3.52 4.18
C ALA A 126 -4.52 -2.70 4.94
N TYR A 127 -5.27 -1.89 4.19
CA TYR A 127 -6.49 -1.26 4.71
C TYR A 127 -7.65 -2.23 4.57
N THR A 128 -8.17 -2.67 5.70
CA THR A 128 -9.21 -3.68 5.77
C THR A 128 -10.55 -3.05 6.09
N PHE A 129 -11.58 -3.40 5.33
CA PHE A 129 -12.91 -2.83 5.44
C PHE A 129 -13.96 -3.92 5.55
N ILE A 130 -14.98 -3.70 6.36
CA ILE A 130 -16.22 -4.44 6.31
C ILE A 130 -17.08 -3.80 5.21
N TYR A 131 -17.70 -4.63 4.36
CA TYR A 131 -18.61 -4.15 3.35
C TYR A 131 -19.72 -3.30 3.98
N SER A 132 -19.95 -2.11 3.45
CA SER A 132 -21.02 -1.22 3.87
C SER A 132 -21.98 -0.96 2.71
N LYS A 133 -23.27 -1.16 2.95
CA LYS A 133 -24.32 -0.91 1.95
C LYS A 133 -24.34 0.57 1.56
N ARG A 134 -24.13 0.83 0.28
CA ARG A 134 -24.24 2.18 -0.30
C ARG A 134 -25.49 2.27 -1.15
N THR A 135 -26.42 3.15 -0.76
CA THR A 135 -27.68 3.37 -1.48
C THR A 135 -27.41 3.60 -2.97
N GLY A 136 -28.21 2.96 -3.83
CA GLY A 136 -28.10 3.07 -5.29
C GLY A 136 -27.14 2.08 -5.95
N THR A 137 -26.32 1.36 -5.19
CA THR A 137 -25.40 0.35 -5.78
C THR A 137 -26.09 -0.99 -6.03
N PRO A 138 -25.66 -1.76 -7.07
CA PRO A 138 -26.15 -3.13 -7.29
C PRO A 138 -25.95 -4.02 -6.06
N ALA A 139 -24.79 -3.95 -5.41
CA ALA A 139 -24.47 -4.75 -4.23
C ALA A 139 -25.42 -4.51 -3.05
N ALA A 140 -25.91 -3.28 -2.87
CA ALA A 140 -26.89 -2.98 -1.81
C ALA A 140 -28.25 -3.67 -2.00
N ARG A 141 -28.57 -4.10 -3.23
CA ARG A 141 -29.82 -4.77 -3.60
C ARG A 141 -29.69 -6.30 -3.62
N MET A 142 -28.51 -6.84 -3.44
CA MET A 142 -28.29 -8.29 -3.40
C MET A 142 -28.94 -8.87 -2.14
N GLU A 143 -29.68 -9.96 -2.30
CA GLU A 143 -30.42 -10.61 -1.19
C GLU A 143 -29.51 -11.42 -0.27
N ASN A 144 -28.43 -11.96 -0.80
CA ASN A 144 -27.48 -12.84 -0.10
C ASN A 144 -26.44 -12.05 0.71
N GLN A 145 -26.92 -11.16 1.59
CA GLN A 145 -26.04 -10.46 2.53
C GLN A 145 -25.41 -11.45 3.51
N VAL A 146 -24.13 -11.28 3.82
CA VAL A 146 -23.43 -12.14 4.79
C VAL A 146 -23.89 -11.80 6.21
N PRO A 147 -24.21 -12.79 7.08
CA PRO A 147 -24.56 -12.54 8.48
C PRO A 147 -23.48 -11.77 9.23
N GLU A 148 -23.88 -10.89 10.14
CA GLU A 148 -22.98 -9.97 10.84
C GLU A 148 -21.91 -10.68 11.70
N ASP A 149 -22.29 -11.77 12.36
CA ASP A 149 -21.39 -12.61 13.15
C ASP A 149 -20.31 -13.27 12.28
N VAL A 150 -20.68 -13.75 11.07
CA VAL A 150 -19.73 -14.32 10.09
C VAL A 150 -18.78 -13.23 9.58
N VAL A 151 -19.30 -12.04 9.26
CA VAL A 151 -18.48 -10.91 8.81
C VAL A 151 -17.46 -10.54 9.90
N LYS A 152 -17.89 -10.47 11.17
CA LYS A 152 -17.01 -10.13 12.29
C LYS A 152 -15.92 -11.18 12.50
N ASP A 153 -16.26 -12.46 12.41
CA ASP A 153 -15.27 -13.54 12.50
C ASP A 153 -14.22 -13.43 11.40
N ARG A 154 -14.66 -13.34 10.14
CA ARG A 154 -13.77 -13.19 8.98
C ARG A 154 -12.90 -11.95 9.08
N PHE A 155 -13.46 -10.81 9.50
CA PHE A 155 -12.70 -9.57 9.66
C PHE A 155 -11.59 -9.71 10.69
N ASN A 156 -11.86 -10.35 11.84
CA ASN A 156 -10.84 -10.60 12.86
C ASN A 156 -9.73 -11.54 12.35
N ARG A 157 -10.09 -12.60 11.62
CA ARG A 157 -9.13 -13.52 11.00
C ARG A 157 -8.27 -12.81 9.95
N LEU A 158 -8.88 -11.96 9.13
CA LEU A 158 -8.14 -11.15 8.15
C LEU A 158 -7.17 -10.20 8.83
N LEU A 159 -7.60 -9.48 9.87
CA LEU A 159 -6.73 -8.57 10.63
C LEU A 159 -5.54 -9.32 11.23
N ALA A 160 -5.77 -10.48 11.84
CA ALA A 160 -4.69 -11.30 12.42
C ALA A 160 -3.67 -11.70 11.35
N THR A 161 -4.15 -12.19 10.19
CA THR A 161 -3.27 -12.61 9.08
C THR A 161 -2.50 -11.43 8.48
N VAL A 162 -3.16 -10.29 8.25
CA VAL A 162 -2.51 -9.09 7.72
C VAL A 162 -1.44 -8.60 8.68
N ASN A 163 -1.74 -8.53 9.98
CA ASN A 163 -0.78 -8.08 11.00
C ASN A 163 0.45 -8.99 11.06
N GLU A 164 0.25 -10.31 11.05
CA GLU A 164 1.34 -11.28 11.07
C GLU A 164 2.25 -11.13 9.85
N VAL A 165 1.66 -11.14 8.64
CA VAL A 165 2.39 -11.06 7.37
C VAL A 165 3.09 -9.72 7.22
N SER A 166 2.41 -8.61 7.52
CA SER A 166 2.99 -7.27 7.39
C SER A 166 4.12 -7.06 8.39
N HIS A 167 3.93 -7.48 9.66
CA HIS A 167 4.96 -7.35 10.68
C HIS A 167 6.23 -8.13 10.30
N GLU A 168 6.09 -9.38 9.86
CA GLU A 168 7.24 -10.16 9.38
C GLU A 168 7.94 -9.46 8.22
N HIS A 169 7.16 -8.95 7.27
CA HIS A 169 7.71 -8.39 6.04
C HIS A 169 8.41 -7.04 6.23
N ILE A 170 7.86 -6.13 7.05
CA ILE A 170 8.46 -4.80 7.25
C ILE A 170 9.69 -4.84 8.16
N ARG A 171 9.90 -5.87 8.98
CA ARG A 171 11.10 -6.02 9.83
C ARG A 171 12.42 -6.03 9.07
N ARG A 172 12.38 -6.23 7.75
CA ARG A 172 13.57 -6.23 6.90
C ARG A 172 14.38 -4.92 6.92
N TYR A 173 13.79 -3.83 7.39
CA TYR A 173 14.47 -2.53 7.48
C TYR A 173 15.09 -2.27 8.88
N GLU A 174 14.88 -3.15 9.86
CA GLU A 174 15.43 -2.99 11.22
C GLU A 174 16.96 -2.97 11.19
N GLY A 175 17.57 -2.00 11.86
CA GLY A 175 19.02 -1.79 11.87
C GLY A 175 19.56 -1.05 10.65
N MET A 176 18.72 -0.57 9.74
CA MET A 176 19.13 0.17 8.53
C MET A 176 19.04 1.68 8.74
N ASP A 177 19.88 2.41 8.02
CA ASP A 177 19.84 3.87 7.92
C ASP A 177 18.98 4.29 6.74
N MET A 178 17.91 5.04 7.01
CA MET A 178 16.89 5.38 6.02
C MET A 178 16.65 6.88 5.93
N LYS A 179 16.39 7.37 4.70
CA LYS A 179 15.98 8.75 4.47
C LYS A 179 14.49 8.94 4.83
N VAL A 180 14.22 9.83 5.78
CA VAL A 180 12.90 10.13 6.32
C VAL A 180 12.55 11.59 6.03
N LEU A 181 11.41 11.85 5.40
CA LEU A 181 10.81 13.19 5.34
C LEU A 181 10.07 13.43 6.65
N VAL A 182 10.51 14.42 7.41
CA VAL A 182 9.85 14.80 8.67
C VAL A 182 8.56 15.54 8.36
N GLU A 183 7.43 15.02 8.86
CA GLU A 183 6.09 15.52 8.53
C GLU A 183 5.45 16.31 9.67
N GLY A 184 5.83 16.06 10.92
CA GLY A 184 5.24 16.73 12.06
C GLY A 184 5.84 16.31 13.40
N LYS A 185 5.28 16.90 14.46
CA LYS A 185 5.53 16.46 15.84
C LYS A 185 4.90 15.09 16.08
N ASP A 186 5.44 14.37 17.04
CA ASP A 186 4.76 13.22 17.60
C ASP A 186 3.60 13.68 18.50
N ASP A 187 2.42 13.08 18.29
CA ASP A 187 1.22 13.41 19.09
C ASP A 187 1.24 12.75 20.48
N HIS A 188 2.16 11.82 20.73
CA HIS A 188 2.17 10.97 21.93
C HIS A 188 3.43 11.16 22.79
N GLU A 189 4.53 11.65 22.21
CA GLU A 189 5.80 11.78 22.91
C GLU A 189 6.45 13.15 22.68
N GLU A 190 6.61 13.92 23.77
CA GLU A 190 7.23 15.24 23.74
C GLU A 190 8.73 15.13 23.37
N GLY A 191 9.19 16.01 22.48
CA GLY A 191 10.57 15.97 21.98
C GLY A 191 10.81 14.98 20.87
N PHE A 192 9.73 14.35 20.37
CA PHE A 192 9.78 13.48 19.21
C PHE A 192 9.10 14.12 17.99
N VAL A 193 9.58 13.70 16.82
CA VAL A 193 8.99 14.02 15.52
C VAL A 193 8.67 12.73 14.77
N THR A 194 7.74 12.87 13.84
CA THR A 194 7.34 11.77 12.95
C THR A 194 7.64 12.10 11.51
N GLY A 195 7.99 11.09 10.75
CA GLY A 195 8.23 11.24 9.32
C GLY A 195 8.04 9.94 8.56
N ARG A 196 8.11 10.02 7.23
CA ARG A 196 7.94 8.83 6.38
C ARG A 196 9.16 8.58 5.53
N MET A 197 9.50 7.28 5.43
CA MET A 197 10.45 6.79 4.44
C MET A 197 9.86 6.86 3.01
N THR A 198 10.68 6.63 2.00
CA THR A 198 10.20 6.56 0.60
C THR A 198 9.17 5.45 0.38
N ASN A 199 9.28 4.35 1.12
CA ASN A 199 8.33 3.24 1.11
C ASN A 199 7.05 3.48 1.92
N ASN A 200 6.80 4.72 2.41
CA ASN A 200 5.63 5.16 3.16
C ASN A 200 5.52 4.67 4.61
N ILE A 201 6.48 3.92 5.12
CA ILE A 201 6.47 3.48 6.51
C ILE A 201 6.79 4.69 7.42
N LEU A 202 6.02 4.81 8.50
CA LEU A 202 6.17 5.86 9.51
C LEU A 202 7.37 5.56 10.42
N VAL A 203 8.09 6.61 10.79
CA VAL A 203 9.21 6.54 11.74
C VAL A 203 9.03 7.62 12.80
N HIS A 204 9.19 7.25 14.07
CA HIS A 204 9.21 8.14 15.23
C HIS A 204 10.64 8.22 15.76
N PHE A 205 11.13 9.41 16.03
CA PHE A 205 12.50 9.61 16.54
C PHE A 205 12.64 10.93 17.29
N ALA A 206 13.59 11.01 18.22
CA ALA A 206 13.89 12.23 18.95
C ALA A 206 14.34 13.34 18.00
N GLY A 207 13.74 14.53 18.11
CA GLY A 207 14.03 15.68 17.27
C GLY A 207 13.10 16.84 17.56
N ASP A 208 13.47 18.01 17.14
CA ASP A 208 12.66 19.21 17.31
C ASP A 208 11.94 19.64 16.02
N GLU A 209 11.05 20.61 16.16
CA GLU A 209 10.19 21.08 15.07
C GLU A 209 10.94 21.71 13.89
N SER A 210 12.19 22.14 14.08
CA SER A 210 12.98 22.71 13.00
C SER A 210 13.29 21.71 11.89
N LEU A 211 13.15 20.40 12.19
CA LEU A 211 13.34 19.32 11.22
C LEU A 211 12.12 19.15 10.31
N ILE A 212 10.95 19.71 10.64
CA ILE A 212 9.73 19.52 9.83
C ILE A 212 9.95 20.07 8.42
N GLY A 213 9.61 19.25 7.42
CA GLY A 213 9.83 19.52 6.00
C GLY A 213 11.21 19.17 5.48
N GLN A 214 12.13 18.72 6.33
CA GLN A 214 13.46 18.27 5.93
C GLN A 214 13.49 16.75 5.67
N ILE A 215 14.40 16.31 4.81
CA ILE A 215 14.73 14.90 4.62
C ILE A 215 16.03 14.62 5.39
N VAL A 216 15.91 13.83 6.44
CA VAL A 216 17.01 13.47 7.34
C VAL A 216 17.33 11.98 7.25
N THR A 217 18.50 11.57 7.72
CA THR A 217 18.87 10.16 7.87
C THR A 217 18.52 9.69 9.27
N VAL A 218 17.78 8.58 9.37
CA VAL A 218 17.38 7.98 10.64
C VAL A 218 17.80 6.52 10.66
N HIS A 219 18.49 6.10 11.73
CA HIS A 219 18.71 4.68 12.01
C HIS A 219 17.44 4.06 12.58
N LEU A 220 17.01 2.94 12.03
CA LEU A 220 15.81 2.24 12.45
C LEU A 220 16.14 1.25 13.56
N ASP A 221 15.87 1.60 14.82
CA ASP A 221 16.26 0.80 15.98
C ASP A 221 15.31 -0.37 16.23
N GLU A 222 13.99 -0.15 16.11
CA GLU A 222 12.98 -1.15 16.47
C GLU A 222 11.74 -1.05 15.59
N CYS A 223 11.31 -2.18 15.02
CA CYS A 223 10.04 -2.32 14.30
C CYS A 223 8.88 -2.56 15.27
N LYS A 224 7.89 -1.67 15.29
CA LYS A 224 6.67 -1.74 16.11
C LYS A 224 5.45 -2.27 15.35
N GLY A 225 5.64 -3.04 14.28
CA GLY A 225 4.59 -3.64 13.46
C GLY A 225 4.17 -2.78 12.28
N PHE A 226 3.80 -1.51 12.47
CA PHE A 226 3.37 -0.61 11.39
C PHE A 226 4.23 0.64 11.25
N TYR A 227 5.15 0.84 12.18
CA TYR A 227 6.06 1.96 12.21
C TYR A 227 7.39 1.54 12.86
N TYR A 228 8.37 2.42 12.80
CA TYR A 228 9.67 2.26 13.45
C TYR A 228 9.90 3.30 14.53
N MET A 229 10.56 2.88 15.59
CA MET A 229 11.34 3.78 16.44
C MET A 229 12.74 3.87 15.89
N GLY A 230 13.32 5.05 15.89
CA GLY A 230 14.66 5.27 15.38
C GLY A 230 15.39 6.42 16.06
N ARG A 231 16.59 6.71 15.61
CA ARG A 231 17.37 7.86 16.05
C ARG A 231 17.96 8.62 14.88
N LEU A 232 17.98 9.94 15.00
CA LEU A 232 18.62 10.82 14.03
C LEU A 232 20.11 10.48 13.91
N ILE A 233 20.60 10.40 12.69
CA ILE A 233 22.04 10.33 12.41
C ILE A 233 22.50 11.73 12.05
N GLU A 234 23.42 12.29 12.84
CA GLU A 234 24.09 13.53 12.52
C GLU A 234 25.10 13.25 11.38
N ASP A 235 25.03 14.06 10.32
CA ASP A 235 25.97 14.01 9.17
C ASP A 235 27.37 14.53 9.54
#